data_ca743662ff401b8fc5a42e2570e783b6
#
_entry.id   ca743662ff401b8fc5a42e2570e783b6
#
_cell.length_a   1.000
_cell.length_b   1.000
_cell.length_c   1.000
_cell.angle_alpha   90.00
_cell.angle_beta   90.00
_cell.angle_gamma   90.00
#
_symmetry.space_group_name_H-M   'P 1'
#
loop_
_entity.id
_entity.type
_entity.pdbx_description
1 polymer ?
#
loop_
_entity_poly.entity_id
_entity_poly.type
_entity_poly.pdbx_seq_one_letter_code
_entity_poly.pdbx_strand_id
1 'polypeptide(L)'
;MVVDTEANFYSYLKNKNQYDAQTKACIERTVEKLNKETTSANKPGMLLGKIQSGKTRTFIGIMGLAYDNGFDIVIILTKNSNALAKQTYERLLSEFRERVSDDDMRVFDIMTLPDNLRKWELSQKLALVVKKETKNMDRIFKALFETYPDLSQKRILFIDDEADFASVAFEHNKESEIIDMRVIAKKIDNLRQQLPYASFLQVTATPYSLYLQPDDMSIHEHKVFQPIRPAFTELVPIHDRYVGGEMYFEKSEEEGHMASYLYEEVKEKELTVLKKPDRRRIKNNEMLTSAAVESIRKAVVNFIVGSCLRRWQQRETGRKQKKYSFIVHTERGKAAHAWQEQIVIEIEEQLREAAISKMDVFYSLVEEAYYD
;
A
#
# COMPACT_ATOMS: atom_id res chain seq x y z
N MET A 1 21.94 -1.35 23.56
CA MET A 1 20.86 -0.82 24.42
C MET A 1 19.69 -1.75 24.27
N VAL A 2 19.13 -2.28 25.33
CA VAL A 2 17.93 -3.15 25.29
C VAL A 2 16.75 -2.24 24.96
N VAL A 3 15.91 -2.67 24.03
CA VAL A 3 14.72 -1.92 23.62
C VAL A 3 13.64 -2.09 24.67
N ASP A 4 13.05 -1.00 25.15
CA ASP A 4 11.90 -1.04 26.07
C ASP A 4 10.63 -1.40 25.30
N THR A 5 10.13 -2.60 25.51
CA THR A 5 8.94 -3.16 24.85
C THR A 5 7.66 -3.00 25.66
N GLU A 6 7.74 -2.48 26.89
CA GLU A 6 6.60 -2.35 27.80
C GLU A 6 6.15 -0.90 28.01
N ALA A 7 6.83 0.05 27.36
CA ALA A 7 6.47 1.44 27.45
C ALA A 7 5.20 1.82 26.67
N ASN A 8 4.77 3.04 26.81
CA ASN A 8 3.43 3.54 26.62
C ASN A 8 2.83 3.35 25.20
N PHE A 9 3.55 3.78 24.16
CA PHE A 9 3.05 3.76 22.78
C PHE A 9 2.95 2.34 22.22
N TYR A 10 3.99 1.54 22.46
CA TYR A 10 4.03 0.19 21.92
C TYR A 10 3.06 -0.75 22.67
N SER A 11 2.99 -0.65 24.00
CA SER A 11 2.01 -1.42 24.78
C SER A 11 0.58 -1.12 24.38
N TYR A 12 0.25 0.16 24.14
CA TYR A 12 -1.04 0.55 23.61
C TYR A 12 -1.35 -0.14 22.27
N LEU A 13 -0.41 -0.07 21.32
CA LEU A 13 -0.56 -0.69 20.00
C LEU A 13 -0.62 -2.23 20.07
N LYS A 14 0.18 -2.87 20.94
CA LYS A 14 0.11 -4.32 21.18
C LYS A 14 -1.30 -4.76 21.60
N ASN A 15 -1.88 -4.05 22.54
CA ASN A 15 -3.21 -4.34 23.06
C ASN A 15 -4.31 -4.10 22.02
N LYS A 16 -4.23 -2.98 21.32
CA LYS A 16 -5.21 -2.62 20.29
C LYS A 16 -5.16 -3.55 19.07
N ASN A 17 -3.97 -3.82 18.56
CA ASN A 17 -3.79 -4.53 17.29
C ASN A 17 -3.63 -6.05 17.46
N GLN A 18 -3.46 -6.57 18.67
CA GLN A 18 -3.29 -8.00 18.93
C GLN A 18 -2.20 -8.60 18.02
N TYR A 19 -0.99 -8.00 18.01
CA TYR A 19 0.12 -8.52 17.21
C TYR A 19 0.48 -9.95 17.63
N ASP A 20 0.65 -10.83 16.63
CA ASP A 20 1.20 -12.17 16.86
C ASP A 20 2.69 -12.11 17.25
N ALA A 21 3.23 -13.24 17.73
CA ALA A 21 4.60 -13.31 18.20
C ALA A 21 5.64 -12.98 17.13
N GLN A 22 5.41 -13.36 15.87
CA GLN A 22 6.33 -13.10 14.77
C GLN A 22 6.33 -11.61 14.39
N THR A 23 5.16 -10.98 14.36
CA THR A 23 5.03 -9.54 14.11
C THR A 23 5.69 -8.72 15.22
N LYS A 24 5.50 -9.08 16.50
CA LYS A 24 6.19 -8.46 17.64
C LYS A 24 7.70 -8.56 17.48
N ALA A 25 8.22 -9.75 17.23
CA ALA A 25 9.64 -9.98 17.04
C ALA A 25 10.22 -9.18 15.85
N CYS A 26 9.48 -9.06 14.74
CA CYS A 26 9.88 -8.23 13.61
C CYS A 26 9.98 -6.74 13.99
N ILE A 27 8.98 -6.20 14.69
CA ILE A 27 8.94 -4.82 15.17
C ILE A 27 10.13 -4.54 16.09
N GLU A 28 10.33 -5.40 17.08
CA GLU A 28 11.36 -5.27 18.11
C GLU A 28 12.77 -5.32 17.51
N ARG A 29 13.06 -6.32 16.66
CA ARG A 29 14.34 -6.41 15.95
C ARG A 29 14.61 -5.21 15.04
N THR A 30 13.56 -4.69 14.38
CA THR A 30 13.72 -3.51 13.52
C THR A 30 14.16 -2.29 14.33
N VAL A 31 13.49 -2.01 15.47
CA VAL A 31 13.84 -0.86 16.31
C VAL A 31 15.20 -1.07 17.00
N GLU A 32 15.50 -2.30 17.42
CA GLU A 32 16.84 -2.64 17.95
C GLU A 32 17.95 -2.31 16.94
N LYS A 33 17.78 -2.72 15.68
CA LYS A 33 18.72 -2.43 14.58
C LYS A 33 18.78 -0.94 14.25
N LEU A 34 17.65 -0.21 14.23
CA LEU A 34 17.64 1.24 14.07
C LEU A 34 18.39 1.98 15.18
N ASN A 35 18.45 1.40 16.39
CA ASN A 35 19.21 1.96 17.50
C ASN A 35 20.71 1.63 17.45
N LYS A 36 21.08 0.53 16.82
CA LYS A 36 22.48 0.05 16.75
C LYS A 36 23.20 0.47 15.47
N GLU A 37 22.48 0.47 14.35
CA GLU A 37 23.03 0.69 13.03
C GLU A 37 22.88 2.15 12.60
N THR A 38 23.92 2.71 12.02
CA THR A 38 23.84 4.01 11.36
C THR A 38 23.17 3.80 10.00
N THR A 39 21.96 4.32 9.85
CA THR A 39 21.21 4.24 8.60
C THR A 39 21.28 5.52 7.81
N SER A 40 21.15 5.38 6.50
CA SER A 40 21.29 6.51 5.58
C SER A 40 20.36 6.34 4.33
N ALA A 41 20.13 7.40 3.51
CA ALA A 41 19.39 7.26 2.26
C ALA A 41 20.08 6.24 1.33
N ASN A 42 21.40 6.19 1.32
CA ASN A 42 22.18 5.22 0.54
C ASN A 42 22.45 3.90 1.30
N LYS A 43 22.16 3.87 2.58
CA LYS A 43 22.31 2.69 3.45
C LYS A 43 21.14 2.62 4.45
N PRO A 44 19.89 2.53 4.01
CA PRO A 44 18.72 2.49 4.89
C PRO A 44 18.61 1.16 5.63
N GLY A 45 17.84 1.13 6.72
CA GLY A 45 17.20 -0.10 7.15
C GLY A 45 16.11 -0.48 6.13
N MET A 46 15.87 -1.77 5.93
CA MET A 46 14.83 -2.24 5.01
C MET A 46 13.83 -3.14 5.72
N LEU A 47 12.55 -2.80 5.59
CA LEU A 47 11.41 -3.63 5.98
C LEU A 47 10.78 -4.21 4.71
N LEU A 48 11.02 -5.49 4.46
CA LEU A 48 10.57 -6.18 3.27
C LEU A 48 9.36 -7.06 3.58
N GLY A 49 8.29 -6.91 2.83
CA GLY A 49 7.11 -7.77 2.99
C GLY A 49 6.37 -7.96 1.68
N LYS A 50 5.73 -9.13 1.51
CA LYS A 50 4.90 -9.40 0.33
C LYS A 50 3.81 -8.33 0.15
N ILE A 51 3.26 -8.20 -1.05
CA ILE A 51 2.14 -7.29 -1.32
C ILE A 51 1.00 -7.63 -0.37
N GLN A 52 0.43 -6.63 0.32
CA GLN A 52 -0.66 -6.78 1.29
C GLN A 52 -0.36 -7.71 2.49
N SER A 53 0.92 -7.93 2.83
CA SER A 53 1.34 -8.75 3.99
C SER A 53 1.19 -8.07 5.35
N GLY A 54 0.68 -6.84 5.40
CA GLY A 54 0.56 -6.08 6.65
C GLY A 54 1.72 -5.12 6.95
N LYS A 55 2.55 -4.77 5.95
CA LYS A 55 3.66 -3.82 6.10
C LYS A 55 3.30 -2.55 6.86
N THR A 56 2.16 -1.92 6.50
CA THR A 56 1.70 -0.69 7.17
C THR A 56 1.40 -0.93 8.65
N ARG A 57 0.77 -2.05 8.99
CA ARG A 57 0.51 -2.43 10.38
C ARG A 57 1.81 -2.64 11.16
N THR A 58 2.80 -3.25 10.53
CA THR A 58 4.11 -3.49 11.12
C THR A 58 4.88 -2.19 11.33
N PHE A 59 4.94 -1.29 10.34
CA PHE A 59 5.68 -0.04 10.53
C PHE A 59 4.99 0.91 11.53
N ILE A 60 3.67 0.86 11.69
CA ILE A 60 2.98 1.59 12.78
C ILE A 60 3.41 1.05 14.15
N GLY A 61 3.56 -0.27 14.29
CA GLY A 61 4.16 -0.86 15.48
C GLY A 61 5.60 -0.41 15.73
N ILE A 62 6.41 -0.33 14.66
CA ILE A 62 7.78 0.21 14.70
C ILE A 62 7.76 1.68 15.15
N MET A 63 6.83 2.51 14.66
CA MET A 63 6.68 3.90 15.11
C MET A 63 6.43 3.99 16.62
N GLY A 64 5.45 3.21 17.13
CA GLY A 64 5.14 3.21 18.57
C GLY A 64 6.36 2.81 19.41
N LEU A 65 7.02 1.72 19.04
CA LEU A 65 8.22 1.27 19.76
C LEU A 65 9.40 2.24 19.60
N ALA A 66 9.55 2.91 18.45
CA ALA A 66 10.57 3.92 18.23
C ALA A 66 10.35 5.15 19.13
N TYR A 67 9.10 5.61 19.29
CA TYR A 67 8.77 6.69 20.22
C TYR A 67 9.14 6.35 21.67
N ASP A 68 8.86 5.13 22.10
CA ASP A 68 9.22 4.65 23.43
C ASP A 68 10.75 4.51 23.62
N ASN A 69 11.49 4.39 22.52
CA ASN A 69 12.95 4.20 22.51
C ASN A 69 13.75 5.40 21.99
N GLY A 70 13.24 6.59 22.26
CA GLY A 70 13.99 7.83 22.13
C GLY A 70 13.85 8.54 20.78
N PHE A 71 13.05 8.07 19.85
CA PHE A 71 12.66 8.87 18.69
C PHE A 71 11.59 9.90 19.09
N ASP A 72 11.68 11.10 18.56
CA ASP A 72 10.74 12.19 18.85
C ASP A 72 9.82 12.48 17.67
N ILE A 73 10.33 12.29 16.47
CA ILE A 73 9.63 12.61 15.22
C ILE A 73 9.69 11.42 14.29
N VAL A 74 8.56 11.07 13.68
CA VAL A 74 8.50 10.14 12.57
C VAL A 74 7.97 10.86 11.33
N ILE A 75 8.72 10.81 10.23
CA ILE A 75 8.34 11.39 8.94
C ILE A 75 8.05 10.26 7.98
N ILE A 76 6.79 10.12 7.56
CA ILE A 76 6.35 9.08 6.62
C ILE A 76 6.30 9.67 5.22
N LEU A 77 7.19 9.18 4.35
CA LEU A 77 7.22 9.54 2.94
C LEU A 77 6.30 8.60 2.18
N THR A 78 5.19 9.10 1.66
CA THR A 78 4.23 8.32 0.87
C THR A 78 4.42 8.56 -0.62
N LYS A 79 3.89 7.66 -1.46
CA LYS A 79 3.83 7.86 -2.91
C LYS A 79 3.17 9.21 -3.25
N ASN A 80 3.52 9.78 -4.41
CA ASN A 80 2.92 11.03 -4.91
C ASN A 80 1.44 10.88 -5.27
N SER A 81 0.60 10.68 -4.25
CA SER A 81 -0.86 10.52 -4.36
C SER A 81 -1.54 11.17 -3.17
N ASN A 82 -2.46 12.11 -3.41
CA ASN A 82 -3.23 12.76 -2.37
C ASN A 82 -4.11 11.75 -1.61
N ALA A 83 -4.67 10.75 -2.31
CA ALA A 83 -5.49 9.73 -1.69
C ALA A 83 -4.69 8.85 -0.71
N LEU A 84 -3.48 8.44 -1.09
CA LEU A 84 -2.60 7.63 -0.22
C LEU A 84 -2.08 8.43 0.98
N ALA A 85 -1.70 9.69 0.77
CA ALA A 85 -1.27 10.56 1.88
C ALA A 85 -2.41 10.75 2.88
N LYS A 86 -3.62 11.05 2.40
CA LYS A 86 -4.82 11.17 3.24
C LYS A 86 -5.13 9.86 3.98
N GLN A 87 -5.09 8.73 3.28
CA GLN A 87 -5.31 7.41 3.89
C GLN A 87 -4.29 7.11 5.00
N THR A 88 -3.02 7.40 4.77
CA THR A 88 -1.97 7.24 5.78
C THR A 88 -2.22 8.14 6.98
N TYR A 89 -2.54 9.41 6.76
CA TYR A 89 -2.86 10.38 7.80
C TYR A 89 -4.04 9.93 8.67
N GLU A 90 -5.18 9.57 8.04
CA GLU A 90 -6.38 9.10 8.74
C GLU A 90 -6.11 7.80 9.51
N ARG A 91 -5.29 6.92 8.94
CA ARG A 91 -4.89 5.69 9.60
C ARG A 91 -4.05 5.94 10.84
N LEU A 92 -3.08 6.86 10.79
CA LEU A 92 -2.29 7.23 11.97
C LEU A 92 -3.16 7.83 13.07
N LEU A 93 -4.08 8.74 12.73
CA LEU A 93 -5.04 9.28 13.69
C LEU A 93 -5.91 8.19 14.33
N SER A 94 -6.34 7.19 13.55
CA SER A 94 -7.10 6.07 14.06
C SER A 94 -6.27 5.14 14.94
N GLU A 95 -5.03 4.81 14.52
CA GLU A 95 -4.17 3.90 15.25
C GLU A 95 -3.67 4.48 16.57
N PHE A 96 -3.33 5.76 16.62
CA PHE A 96 -2.85 6.46 17.81
C PHE A 96 -3.92 7.34 18.48
N ARG A 97 -5.19 7.03 18.30
CA ARG A 97 -6.31 7.88 18.73
C ARG A 97 -6.22 8.33 20.20
N GLU A 98 -5.94 7.40 21.11
CA GLU A 98 -5.85 7.71 22.55
C GLU A 98 -4.62 8.58 22.83
N ARG A 99 -3.46 8.26 22.23
CA ARG A 99 -2.24 9.06 22.42
C ARG A 99 -2.39 10.49 21.90
N VAL A 100 -3.14 10.67 20.80
CA VAL A 100 -3.50 12.01 20.29
C VAL A 100 -4.49 12.72 21.21
N SER A 101 -5.46 11.98 21.77
CA SER A 101 -6.44 12.56 22.71
C SER A 101 -5.83 12.94 24.05
N ASP A 102 -4.80 12.23 24.48
CA ASP A 102 -4.07 12.47 25.73
C ASP A 102 -2.98 13.54 25.58
N ASP A 103 -2.87 14.18 24.41
CA ASP A 103 -1.83 15.15 24.08
C ASP A 103 -0.37 14.61 24.16
N ASP A 104 -0.19 13.29 24.07
CA ASP A 104 1.14 12.66 24.03
C ASP A 104 1.78 12.77 22.64
N MET A 105 0.93 12.89 21.60
CA MET A 105 1.34 12.85 20.20
C MET A 105 0.50 13.76 19.32
N ARG A 106 1.13 14.29 18.25
CA ARG A 106 0.44 14.98 17.17
C ARG A 106 0.76 14.38 15.81
N VAL A 107 -0.25 14.37 14.95
CA VAL A 107 -0.15 13.89 13.57
C VAL A 107 -0.49 15.04 12.62
N PHE A 108 0.36 15.33 11.67
CA PHE A 108 0.16 16.37 10.67
C PHE A 108 0.39 15.85 9.25
N ASP A 109 -0.40 16.35 8.31
CA ASP A 109 0.01 16.38 6.90
C ASP A 109 0.92 17.61 6.72
N ILE A 110 2.08 17.44 6.09
CA ILE A 110 3.04 18.54 5.87
C ILE A 110 2.43 19.72 5.10
N MET A 111 1.39 19.47 4.32
CA MET A 111 0.70 20.52 3.54
C MET A 111 -0.13 21.45 4.42
N THR A 112 -0.55 20.97 5.59
CA THR A 112 -1.40 21.70 6.54
C THR A 112 -0.73 21.87 7.91
N LEU A 113 0.59 21.68 7.98
CA LEU A 113 1.34 21.92 9.20
C LEU A 113 1.23 23.41 9.59
N PRO A 114 0.71 23.73 10.79
CA PRO A 114 0.67 25.13 11.27
C PRO A 114 2.08 25.73 11.38
N ASP A 115 2.18 27.03 11.26
CA ASP A 115 3.44 27.78 11.42
C ASP A 115 3.58 28.46 12.81
N ASN A 116 2.63 28.19 13.70
CA ASN A 116 2.51 28.82 15.03
C ASN A 116 2.34 27.80 16.16
N LEU A 117 2.88 26.57 16.00
CA LEU A 117 2.86 25.58 17.08
C LEU A 117 3.63 26.08 18.29
N ARG A 118 3.07 25.85 19.47
CA ARG A 118 3.65 26.26 20.76
C ARG A 118 4.74 25.27 21.20
N LYS A 119 5.64 25.70 22.07
CA LYS A 119 6.74 24.86 22.58
C LYS A 119 6.26 23.56 23.20
N TRP A 120 5.14 23.55 23.90
CA TRP A 120 4.59 22.35 24.51
C TRP A 120 4.07 21.36 23.44
N GLU A 121 3.50 21.84 22.33
CA GLU A 121 3.09 20.99 21.19
C GLU A 121 4.30 20.39 20.48
N LEU A 122 5.36 21.15 20.36
CA LEU A 122 6.63 20.67 19.78
C LEU A 122 7.39 19.72 20.73
N SER A 123 7.05 19.66 22.02
CA SER A 123 7.64 18.69 22.96
C SER A 123 6.99 17.32 22.91
N GLN A 124 5.80 17.21 22.31
CA GLN A 124 5.10 15.95 22.10
C GLN A 124 5.79 15.09 21.01
N LYS A 125 5.41 13.84 20.91
CA LYS A 125 5.81 13.00 19.77
C LYS A 125 5.10 13.47 18.51
N LEU A 126 5.85 13.61 17.40
CA LEU A 126 5.32 14.15 16.15
C LEU A 126 5.33 13.07 15.05
N ALA A 127 4.23 12.94 14.32
CA ALA A 127 4.18 12.21 13.07
C ALA A 127 3.85 13.17 11.92
N LEU A 128 4.69 13.21 10.90
CA LEU A 128 4.48 14.02 9.70
C LEU A 128 4.25 13.11 8.50
N VAL A 129 3.09 13.23 7.86
CA VAL A 129 2.80 12.53 6.60
C VAL A 129 3.17 13.44 5.45
N VAL A 130 3.98 12.92 4.53
CA VAL A 130 4.59 13.69 3.46
C VAL A 130 4.50 12.93 2.15
N LYS A 131 3.80 13.51 1.20
CA LYS A 131 3.78 13.02 -0.18
C LYS A 131 5.12 13.29 -0.86
N LYS A 132 5.73 12.28 -1.50
CA LYS A 132 7.00 12.41 -2.24
C LYS A 132 6.82 13.33 -3.46
N GLU A 133 6.92 14.62 -3.23
CA GLU A 133 6.80 15.72 -4.18
C GLU A 133 7.80 16.82 -3.82
N THR A 134 8.39 17.45 -4.81
CA THR A 134 9.45 18.47 -4.65
C THR A 134 9.06 19.57 -3.67
N LYS A 135 7.84 20.12 -3.78
CA LYS A 135 7.35 21.18 -2.89
C LYS A 135 7.18 20.73 -1.44
N ASN A 136 6.82 19.47 -1.23
CA ASN A 136 6.66 18.95 0.13
C ASN A 136 8.01 18.68 0.80
N MET A 137 9.05 18.33 0.02
CA MET A 137 10.41 18.26 0.54
C MET A 137 10.89 19.65 1.00
N ASP A 138 10.57 20.70 0.25
CA ASP A 138 10.87 22.08 0.67
C ASP A 138 10.10 22.50 1.93
N ARG A 139 8.84 22.05 2.08
CA ARG A 139 8.06 22.29 3.31
C ARG A 139 8.67 21.60 4.52
N ILE A 140 9.16 20.36 4.38
CA ILE A 140 9.90 19.68 5.48
C ILE A 140 11.15 20.49 5.85
N PHE A 141 11.92 20.90 4.85
CA PHE A 141 13.13 21.70 5.10
C PHE A 141 12.78 22.98 5.86
N LYS A 142 11.81 23.74 5.36
CA LYS A 142 11.31 24.94 6.02
C LYS A 142 10.84 24.68 7.46
N ALA A 143 10.06 23.61 7.65
CA ALA A 143 9.54 23.26 8.97
C ALA A 143 10.66 22.94 9.97
N LEU A 144 11.67 22.15 9.57
CA LEU A 144 12.72 21.69 10.48
C LEU A 144 13.85 22.70 10.70
N PHE A 145 14.12 23.59 9.74
CA PHE A 145 15.29 24.49 9.82
C PHE A 145 14.93 25.98 9.95
N GLU A 146 13.75 26.38 9.50
CA GLU A 146 13.35 27.79 9.50
C GLU A 146 12.22 28.07 10.50
N THR A 147 11.11 27.31 10.42
CA THR A 147 9.93 27.56 11.27
C THR A 147 10.12 27.03 12.70
N TYR A 148 10.65 25.81 12.82
CA TYR A 148 10.85 25.12 14.11
C TYR A 148 12.27 24.53 14.20
N PRO A 149 13.31 25.34 14.25
CA PRO A 149 14.70 24.87 14.17
C PRO A 149 15.08 23.88 15.28
N ASP A 150 14.46 23.96 16.45
CA ASP A 150 14.67 23.02 17.55
C ASP A 150 14.31 21.57 17.16
N LEU A 151 13.41 21.36 16.17
CA LEU A 151 13.04 20.03 15.70
C LEU A 151 14.20 19.33 14.96
N SER A 152 15.12 20.09 14.34
CA SER A 152 16.27 19.54 13.64
C SER A 152 17.27 18.83 14.58
N GLN A 153 17.24 19.16 15.87
CA GLN A 153 18.10 18.58 16.92
C GLN A 153 17.45 17.35 17.57
N LYS A 154 16.21 17.04 17.24
CA LYS A 154 15.50 15.87 17.75
C LYS A 154 15.87 14.62 16.99
N ARG A 155 15.60 13.47 17.60
CA ARG A 155 15.80 12.18 16.95
C ARG A 155 14.65 11.86 16.00
N ILE A 156 14.97 11.75 14.71
CA ILE A 156 13.98 11.62 13.62
C ILE A 156 14.10 10.25 12.96
N LEU A 157 12.97 9.57 12.78
CA LEU A 157 12.86 8.38 11.94
C LEU A 157 12.15 8.73 10.64
N PHE A 158 12.83 8.57 9.51
CA PHE A 158 12.19 8.58 8.21
C PHE A 158 11.70 7.17 7.87
N ILE A 159 10.43 7.03 7.52
CA ILE A 159 9.85 5.81 6.97
C ILE A 159 9.45 6.11 5.53
N ASP A 160 10.14 5.49 4.59
CA ASP A 160 9.85 5.60 3.16
C ASP A 160 8.96 4.45 2.72
N ASP A 161 7.64 4.69 2.68
CA ASP A 161 6.65 3.70 2.25
C ASP A 161 6.59 3.65 0.72
N GLU A 162 6.52 2.44 0.15
CA GLU A 162 6.66 2.16 -1.28
C GLU A 162 7.99 2.73 -1.85
N ALA A 163 9.10 2.37 -1.20
CA ALA A 163 10.43 2.87 -1.54
C ALA A 163 10.91 2.47 -2.95
N ASP A 164 10.40 1.38 -3.49
CA ASP A 164 10.66 0.89 -4.85
C ASP A 164 10.25 1.88 -5.94
N PHE A 165 9.26 2.73 -5.68
CA PHE A 165 8.79 3.72 -6.65
C PHE A 165 9.75 4.89 -6.86
N ALA A 166 10.62 5.20 -5.90
CA ALA A 166 11.57 6.31 -5.99
C ALA A 166 12.96 5.90 -6.51
N SER A 167 13.26 4.60 -6.46
CA SER A 167 14.57 4.06 -6.82
C SER A 167 14.64 3.47 -8.23
N VAL A 168 13.51 3.28 -8.93
CA VAL A 168 13.42 2.66 -10.25
C VAL A 168 13.08 3.69 -11.33
N ALA A 169 14.00 4.60 -11.59
CA ALA A 169 13.93 5.48 -12.76
C ALA A 169 14.41 4.77 -14.05
N PHE A 170 14.33 3.43 -14.12
CA PHE A 170 14.90 2.66 -15.24
C PHE A 170 13.89 2.10 -16.24
N GLU A 171 12.58 2.12 -15.96
CA GLU A 171 11.60 1.66 -16.95
C GLU A 171 10.80 2.83 -17.54
N HIS A 172 11.02 3.06 -18.83
CA HIS A 172 10.17 3.69 -19.85
C HIS A 172 9.11 4.71 -19.39
N ASN A 173 9.49 5.81 -18.76
CA ASN A 173 8.56 6.94 -18.66
C ASN A 173 9.30 8.28 -18.77
N LYS A 174 8.71 9.16 -19.55
CA LYS A 174 9.01 10.57 -19.83
C LYS A 174 10.16 11.18 -19.00
N GLU A 175 11.14 11.72 -19.67
CA GLU A 175 12.32 12.40 -19.09
C GLU A 175 11.99 13.31 -17.88
N SER A 176 10.81 13.94 -17.88
CA SER A 176 10.33 14.79 -16.80
C SER A 176 10.11 14.07 -15.46
N GLU A 177 9.54 12.84 -15.46
CA GLU A 177 9.30 12.08 -14.23
C GLU A 177 10.60 11.57 -13.61
N ILE A 178 11.57 11.19 -14.44
CA ILE A 178 12.91 10.77 -14.01
C ILE A 178 13.66 11.93 -13.36
N ILE A 179 13.55 13.13 -13.91
CA ILE A 179 14.16 14.35 -13.37
C ILE A 179 13.56 14.68 -12.01
N ASP A 180 12.24 14.62 -11.86
CA ASP A 180 11.55 14.91 -10.60
C ASP A 180 11.95 13.92 -9.49
N MET A 181 12.06 12.63 -9.81
CA MET A 181 12.49 11.60 -8.85
C MET A 181 13.93 11.82 -8.37
N ARG A 182 14.85 12.18 -9.27
CA ARG A 182 16.25 12.52 -8.92
C ARG A 182 16.32 13.76 -8.02
N VAL A 183 15.48 14.76 -8.29
CA VAL A 183 15.39 15.96 -7.46
C VAL A 183 14.88 15.63 -6.06
N ILE A 184 13.86 14.80 -5.94
CA ILE A 184 13.32 14.36 -4.65
C ILE A 184 14.38 13.57 -3.87
N ALA A 185 15.04 12.59 -4.48
CA ALA A 185 16.10 11.81 -3.84
C ALA A 185 17.23 12.72 -3.33
N LYS A 186 17.69 13.68 -4.14
CA LYS A 186 18.71 14.66 -3.75
C LYS A 186 18.24 15.54 -2.59
N LYS A 187 16.99 15.96 -2.56
CA LYS A 187 16.42 16.75 -1.45
C LYS A 187 16.35 15.94 -0.16
N ILE A 188 15.97 14.67 -0.23
CA ILE A 188 16.00 13.74 0.91
C ILE A 188 17.43 13.57 1.43
N ASP A 189 18.41 13.42 0.55
CA ASP A 189 19.81 13.31 0.94
C ASP A 189 20.33 14.61 1.61
N ASN A 190 19.98 15.77 1.06
CA ASN A 190 20.34 17.05 1.65
C ASN A 190 19.73 17.25 3.03
N LEU A 191 18.45 16.93 3.21
CA LEU A 191 17.79 16.96 4.52
C LEU A 191 18.54 16.11 5.54
N ARG A 192 18.95 14.93 5.11
CA ARG A 192 19.59 13.96 5.98
C ARG A 192 21.01 14.36 6.38
N GLN A 193 21.79 14.95 5.46
CA GLN A 193 23.14 15.44 5.78
C GLN A 193 23.12 16.55 6.85
N GLN A 194 22.01 17.27 6.99
CA GLN A 194 21.82 18.35 7.94
C GLN A 194 21.17 17.91 9.27
N LEU A 195 20.66 16.67 9.34
CA LEU A 195 19.98 16.12 10.51
C LEU A 195 20.92 15.13 11.24
N PRO A 196 21.53 15.53 12.37
CA PRO A 196 22.56 14.74 13.03
C PRO A 196 22.04 13.43 13.62
N TYR A 197 20.74 13.37 13.95
CA TYR A 197 20.10 12.23 14.63
C TYR A 197 18.97 11.61 13.80
N ALA A 198 19.16 11.50 12.50
CA ALA A 198 18.17 10.90 11.61
C ALA A 198 18.47 9.43 11.31
N SER A 199 17.44 8.58 11.43
CA SER A 199 17.46 7.19 10.98
C SER A 199 16.53 7.02 9.79
N PHE A 200 16.82 6.04 8.92
CA PHE A 200 16.09 5.81 7.68
C PHE A 200 15.63 4.36 7.55
N LEU A 201 14.32 4.15 7.35
CA LEU A 201 13.71 2.84 7.13
C LEU A 201 12.93 2.86 5.81
N GLN A 202 13.33 2.04 4.86
CA GLN A 202 12.58 1.80 3.63
C GLN A 202 11.62 0.63 3.80
N VAL A 203 10.38 0.80 3.32
CA VAL A 203 9.34 -0.22 3.35
C VAL A 203 8.94 -0.55 1.92
N THR A 204 9.11 -1.80 1.50
CA THR A 204 8.81 -2.21 0.12
C THR A 204 8.29 -3.65 0.03
N ALA A 205 7.55 -3.94 -1.05
CA ALA A 205 7.18 -5.30 -1.44
C ALA A 205 8.02 -5.83 -2.61
N THR A 206 8.72 -4.94 -3.34
CA THR A 206 9.44 -5.23 -4.57
C THR A 206 10.89 -4.75 -4.49
N PRO A 207 11.74 -5.46 -3.72
CA PRO A 207 13.12 -5.06 -3.51
C PRO A 207 14.01 -5.24 -4.74
N TYR A 208 13.50 -5.91 -5.79
CA TYR A 208 14.30 -6.27 -6.98
C TYR A 208 14.97 -5.05 -7.61
N SER A 209 14.28 -3.93 -7.69
CA SER A 209 14.83 -2.68 -8.21
C SER A 209 16.00 -2.12 -7.39
N LEU A 210 16.09 -2.52 -6.11
CA LEU A 210 17.15 -2.09 -5.20
C LEU A 210 18.34 -3.06 -5.24
N TYR A 211 18.09 -4.38 -5.39
CA TYR A 211 19.10 -5.41 -5.37
C TYR A 211 19.68 -5.76 -6.75
N LEU A 212 18.91 -5.52 -7.83
CA LEU A 212 19.34 -5.83 -9.20
C LEU A 212 20.00 -4.64 -9.91
N GLN A 213 20.40 -3.60 -9.17
CA GLN A 213 21.16 -2.50 -9.74
C GLN A 213 22.58 -2.97 -10.08
N PRO A 214 23.05 -2.75 -11.34
CA PRO A 214 24.41 -3.08 -11.71
C PRO A 214 25.42 -2.31 -10.85
N ASP A 215 26.49 -2.97 -10.43
CA ASP A 215 27.55 -2.35 -9.62
C ASP A 215 28.27 -1.18 -10.34
N ASP A 216 28.24 -1.16 -11.69
CA ASP A 216 28.96 -0.21 -12.54
C ASP A 216 28.07 0.39 -13.64
N MET A 217 27.14 1.27 -13.28
CA MET A 217 26.53 2.14 -14.28
C MET A 217 27.18 3.52 -14.29
N SER A 218 28.20 3.70 -15.13
CA SER A 218 28.66 5.03 -15.55
C SER A 218 27.64 5.62 -16.51
N ILE A 219 26.71 6.42 -16.00
CA ILE A 219 25.84 7.26 -16.82
C ILE A 219 26.55 8.58 -17.03
N HIS A 220 27.22 8.75 -18.18
CA HIS A 220 28.03 9.91 -18.56
C HIS A 220 29.17 10.31 -17.60
N GLU A 221 30.28 10.68 -18.16
CA GLU A 221 31.64 10.83 -17.68
C GLU A 221 31.92 11.43 -16.28
N HIS A 222 30.90 11.77 -15.47
CA HIS A 222 31.12 12.42 -14.18
C HIS A 222 30.18 12.02 -13.03
N LYS A 223 29.34 10.96 -13.13
CA LYS A 223 28.50 10.52 -12.00
C LYS A 223 28.44 9.02 -11.89
N VAL A 224 29.15 8.47 -10.91
CA VAL A 224 29.02 7.09 -10.48
C VAL A 224 27.70 6.92 -9.74
N PHE A 225 26.80 6.10 -10.25
CA PHE A 225 25.60 5.68 -9.53
C PHE A 225 26.04 4.68 -8.44
N GLN A 226 25.75 4.99 -7.18
CA GLN A 226 25.99 4.03 -6.10
C GLN A 226 24.68 3.26 -5.81
N PRO A 227 24.70 1.94 -5.91
CA PRO A 227 23.53 1.14 -5.57
C PRO A 227 23.17 1.28 -4.09
N ILE A 228 21.88 1.35 -3.78
CA ILE A 228 21.40 1.39 -2.41
C ILE A 228 21.61 0.01 -1.79
N ARG A 229 22.48 -0.09 -0.79
CA ARG A 229 22.69 -1.31 0.01
C ARG A 229 22.11 -1.11 1.40
N PRO A 230 21.11 -1.91 1.82
CA PRO A 230 20.53 -1.75 3.15
C PRO A 230 21.58 -2.01 4.24
N ALA A 231 21.51 -1.24 5.33
CA ALA A 231 22.28 -1.50 6.54
C ALA A 231 21.86 -2.83 7.18
N PHE A 232 20.55 -3.07 7.15
CA PHE A 232 19.93 -4.33 7.56
C PHE A 232 18.63 -4.55 6.80
N THR A 233 18.16 -5.80 6.77
CA THR A 233 16.83 -6.16 6.26
C THR A 233 16.08 -6.95 7.32
N GLU A 234 14.81 -6.60 7.52
CA GLU A 234 13.85 -7.37 8.30
C GLU A 234 12.68 -7.77 7.41
N LEU A 235 12.23 -9.01 7.60
CA LEU A 235 11.09 -9.55 6.85
C LEU A 235 9.82 -9.41 7.66
N VAL A 236 8.80 -8.77 7.06
CA VAL A 236 7.45 -8.75 7.62
C VAL A 236 6.89 -10.18 7.57
N PRO A 237 6.47 -10.75 8.71
CA PRO A 237 5.92 -12.09 8.72
C PRO A 237 4.65 -12.18 7.90
N ILE A 238 4.44 -13.36 7.32
CA ILE A 238 3.27 -13.67 6.51
C ILE A 238 2.28 -14.42 7.40
N HIS A 239 1.05 -13.93 7.50
CA HIS A 239 0.01 -14.60 8.25
C HIS A 239 -0.44 -15.89 7.51
N ASP A 240 -0.80 -16.95 8.25
CA ASP A 240 -1.23 -18.24 7.67
C ASP A 240 -2.44 -18.13 6.72
N ARG A 241 -3.22 -17.08 6.85
CA ARG A 241 -4.36 -16.77 5.96
C ARG A 241 -4.01 -15.83 4.81
N TYR A 242 -2.73 -15.64 4.55
CA TYR A 242 -2.30 -14.78 3.45
C TYR A 242 -2.60 -15.44 2.11
N VAL A 243 -3.32 -14.73 1.26
CA VAL A 243 -3.63 -15.13 -0.12
C VAL A 243 -2.78 -14.27 -1.04
N GLY A 244 -1.80 -14.85 -1.68
CA GLY A 244 -0.87 -14.18 -2.58
C GLY A 244 -0.53 -15.01 -3.80
N GLY A 245 0.58 -14.67 -4.48
CA GLY A 245 0.99 -15.32 -5.73
C GLY A 245 1.06 -16.85 -5.66
N GLU A 246 1.54 -17.40 -4.56
CA GLU A 246 1.57 -18.86 -4.35
C GLU A 246 0.18 -19.50 -4.49
N MET A 247 -0.86 -18.86 -3.88
CA MET A 247 -2.24 -19.37 -3.98
C MET A 247 -2.79 -19.23 -5.41
N TYR A 248 -2.49 -18.12 -6.09
CA TYR A 248 -3.07 -17.86 -7.41
C TYR A 248 -2.32 -18.54 -8.56
N PHE A 249 -1.01 -18.81 -8.43
CA PHE A 249 -0.17 -19.26 -9.55
C PHE A 249 0.49 -20.62 -9.33
N GLU A 250 0.54 -21.11 -8.08
CA GLU A 250 1.13 -22.41 -7.78
C GLU A 250 0.06 -23.39 -7.32
N LYS A 251 -0.65 -23.08 -6.21
CA LYS A 251 -1.69 -23.96 -5.68
C LYS A 251 -2.95 -24.04 -6.54
N SER A 252 -3.17 -23.07 -7.42
CA SER A 252 -4.28 -23.12 -8.38
C SER A 252 -4.08 -24.17 -9.48
N GLU A 253 -2.84 -24.59 -9.71
CA GLU A 253 -2.52 -25.67 -10.68
C GLU A 253 -2.64 -27.07 -10.05
N GLU A 254 -2.77 -27.16 -8.74
CA GLU A 254 -2.94 -28.44 -8.03
C GLU A 254 -4.37 -28.94 -8.19
N GLU A 255 -4.53 -30.13 -8.81
CA GLU A 255 -5.84 -30.74 -9.02
C GLU A 255 -6.56 -31.03 -7.67
N GLY A 256 -7.81 -30.56 -7.55
CA GLY A 256 -8.61 -30.70 -6.32
C GLY A 256 -8.24 -29.73 -5.21
N HIS A 257 -7.28 -28.85 -5.37
CA HIS A 257 -7.01 -27.80 -4.41
C HIS A 257 -8.00 -26.64 -4.56
N MET A 258 -8.49 -26.10 -3.44
CA MET A 258 -9.48 -25.00 -3.42
C MET A 258 -9.01 -23.77 -4.21
N ALA A 259 -7.71 -23.55 -4.34
CA ALA A 259 -7.15 -22.42 -5.10
C ALA A 259 -7.41 -22.51 -6.61
N SER A 260 -7.68 -23.71 -7.17
CA SER A 260 -8.01 -23.88 -8.59
C SER A 260 -9.27 -23.10 -9.00
N TYR A 261 -10.18 -22.86 -8.07
CA TYR A 261 -11.38 -22.03 -8.28
C TYR A 261 -11.13 -20.52 -8.18
N LEU A 262 -9.92 -20.09 -7.78
CA LEU A 262 -9.56 -18.66 -7.65
C LEU A 262 -8.92 -18.08 -8.91
N TYR A 263 -8.56 -18.91 -9.86
CA TYR A 263 -7.86 -18.52 -11.08
C TYR A 263 -8.61 -19.00 -12.31
N GLU A 264 -8.82 -18.07 -13.24
CA GLU A 264 -9.39 -18.35 -14.56
C GLU A 264 -8.64 -17.53 -15.61
N GLU A 265 -8.21 -18.16 -16.69
CA GLU A 265 -7.49 -17.52 -17.77
C GLU A 265 -8.43 -16.72 -18.67
N VAL A 266 -8.13 -15.44 -18.86
CA VAL A 266 -8.89 -14.55 -19.76
C VAL A 266 -8.29 -14.58 -21.15
N LYS A 267 -9.10 -14.87 -22.17
CA LYS A 267 -8.66 -14.93 -23.57
C LYS A 267 -8.14 -13.57 -24.06
N GLU A 268 -7.05 -13.53 -24.79
CA GLU A 268 -6.43 -12.31 -25.29
C GLU A 268 -7.38 -11.43 -26.11
N LYS A 269 -8.28 -12.06 -26.89
CA LYS A 269 -9.32 -11.36 -27.67
C LYS A 269 -10.25 -10.55 -26.76
N GLU A 270 -10.64 -11.11 -25.61
CA GLU A 270 -11.49 -10.46 -24.64
C GLU A 270 -10.76 -9.31 -23.93
N LEU A 271 -9.50 -9.51 -23.51
CA LEU A 271 -8.67 -8.45 -22.96
C LEU A 271 -8.58 -7.25 -23.91
N THR A 272 -8.45 -7.50 -25.21
CA THR A 272 -8.41 -6.42 -26.22
C THR A 272 -9.71 -5.61 -26.25
N VAL A 273 -10.85 -6.28 -26.09
CA VAL A 273 -12.17 -5.63 -26.02
C VAL A 273 -12.36 -4.83 -24.75
N LEU A 274 -11.85 -5.31 -23.61
CA LEU A 274 -11.93 -4.63 -22.33
C LEU A 274 -11.03 -3.38 -22.23
N LYS A 275 -9.98 -3.29 -23.07
CA LYS A 275 -9.04 -2.15 -23.08
C LYS A 275 -9.57 -0.90 -23.75
N LYS A 276 -10.36 -1.06 -24.82
CA LYS A 276 -10.83 0.07 -25.64
C LYS A 276 -12.29 -0.10 -26.05
N PRO A 277 -13.08 0.97 -25.98
CA PRO A 277 -14.46 0.94 -26.45
C PRO A 277 -14.50 0.63 -27.97
N ASP A 278 -15.03 -0.54 -28.33
CA ASP A 278 -15.29 -0.92 -29.71
C ASP A 278 -16.70 -1.49 -29.82
N ARG A 279 -17.66 -0.61 -30.08
CA ARG A 279 -19.09 -0.96 -30.24
C ARG A 279 -19.36 -1.88 -31.43
N ARG A 280 -18.40 -2.08 -32.33
CA ARG A 280 -18.54 -3.05 -33.44
C ARG A 280 -18.32 -4.49 -32.95
N ARG A 281 -17.62 -4.68 -31.86
CA ARG A 281 -17.29 -5.99 -31.28
C ARG A 281 -18.27 -6.41 -30.19
N ILE A 282 -18.92 -5.45 -29.56
CA ILE A 282 -19.92 -5.68 -28.51
C ILE A 282 -21.21 -4.96 -28.92
N LYS A 283 -22.28 -5.68 -29.13
CA LYS A 283 -23.62 -5.12 -29.24
C LYS A 283 -24.21 -4.99 -27.85
N ASN A 284 -24.70 -3.80 -27.51
CA ASN A 284 -25.22 -3.49 -26.18
C ASN A 284 -26.33 -4.47 -25.70
N ASN A 285 -27.05 -5.12 -26.59
CA ASN A 285 -28.16 -6.00 -26.22
C ASN A 285 -27.76 -7.49 -26.07
N GLU A 286 -26.47 -7.83 -26.17
CA GLU A 286 -26.00 -9.22 -26.18
C GLU A 286 -24.96 -9.50 -25.06
N MET A 287 -24.93 -8.70 -23.99
CA MET A 287 -23.93 -8.86 -22.93
C MET A 287 -24.01 -10.21 -22.23
N LEU A 288 -25.20 -10.78 -22.10
CA LEU A 288 -25.39 -12.06 -21.43
C LEU A 288 -24.95 -13.26 -22.26
N THR A 289 -24.81 -13.12 -23.59
CA THR A 289 -24.46 -14.21 -24.50
C THR A 289 -23.18 -13.98 -25.30
N SER A 290 -22.66 -12.76 -25.31
CA SER A 290 -21.46 -12.40 -26.08
C SER A 290 -20.19 -13.10 -25.54
N ALA A 291 -19.45 -13.77 -26.43
CA ALA A 291 -18.16 -14.35 -26.15
C ALA A 291 -17.05 -13.26 -25.97
N ALA A 292 -17.34 -12.00 -26.35
CA ALA A 292 -16.38 -10.89 -26.22
C ALA A 292 -16.25 -10.37 -24.79
N VAL A 293 -17.16 -10.75 -23.89
CA VAL A 293 -17.20 -10.35 -22.48
C VAL A 293 -17.49 -11.55 -21.56
N GLU A 294 -17.15 -12.75 -22.01
CA GLU A 294 -17.44 -14.01 -21.33
C GLU A 294 -16.83 -14.05 -19.91
N SER A 295 -15.54 -13.80 -19.77
CA SER A 295 -14.85 -13.89 -18.49
C SER A 295 -15.33 -12.81 -17.50
N ILE A 296 -15.51 -11.56 -17.94
CA ILE A 296 -16.02 -10.51 -17.04
C ILE A 296 -17.47 -10.78 -16.64
N ARG A 297 -18.31 -11.29 -17.57
CA ARG A 297 -19.68 -11.71 -17.26
C ARG A 297 -19.68 -12.83 -16.23
N LYS A 298 -18.92 -13.90 -16.46
CA LYS A 298 -18.76 -15.02 -15.54
C LYS A 298 -18.33 -14.54 -14.16
N ALA A 299 -17.28 -13.70 -14.09
CA ALA A 299 -16.81 -13.15 -12.83
C ALA A 299 -17.87 -12.31 -12.08
N VAL A 300 -18.67 -11.50 -12.80
CA VAL A 300 -19.76 -10.72 -12.20
C VAL A 300 -20.88 -11.63 -11.69
N VAL A 301 -21.29 -12.63 -12.47
CA VAL A 301 -22.35 -13.57 -12.07
C VAL A 301 -21.90 -14.42 -10.87
N ASN A 302 -20.70 -14.98 -10.90
CA ASN A 302 -20.11 -15.74 -9.78
C ASN A 302 -20.03 -14.90 -8.51
N PHE A 303 -19.63 -13.62 -8.62
CA PHE A 303 -19.63 -12.71 -7.47
C PHE A 303 -21.03 -12.48 -6.90
N ILE A 304 -22.04 -12.29 -7.75
CA ILE A 304 -23.44 -12.08 -7.31
C ILE A 304 -23.97 -13.34 -6.63
N VAL A 305 -23.85 -14.50 -7.26
CA VAL A 305 -24.33 -15.78 -6.74
C VAL A 305 -23.63 -16.13 -5.43
N GLY A 306 -22.29 -16.08 -5.40
CA GLY A 306 -21.50 -16.35 -4.21
C GLY A 306 -21.81 -15.38 -3.06
N SER A 307 -22.01 -14.09 -3.34
CA SER A 307 -22.40 -13.09 -2.34
C SER A 307 -23.80 -13.37 -1.78
N CYS A 308 -24.75 -13.76 -2.63
CA CYS A 308 -26.11 -14.15 -2.21
C CYS A 308 -26.08 -15.40 -1.33
N LEU A 309 -25.36 -16.44 -1.72
CA LEU A 309 -25.19 -17.67 -0.95
C LEU A 309 -24.57 -17.41 0.41
N ARG A 310 -23.50 -16.61 0.48
CA ARG A 310 -22.84 -16.26 1.75
C ARG A 310 -23.74 -15.43 2.67
N ARG A 311 -24.53 -14.51 2.13
CA ARG A 311 -25.50 -13.73 2.91
C ARG A 311 -26.64 -14.59 3.42
N TRP A 312 -27.11 -15.52 2.60
CA TRP A 312 -28.11 -16.50 3.00
C TRP A 312 -27.61 -17.38 4.14
N GLN A 313 -26.40 -17.98 4.03
CA GLN A 313 -25.77 -18.76 5.08
C GLN A 313 -25.58 -17.96 6.39
N GLN A 314 -25.21 -16.68 6.29
CA GLN A 314 -25.08 -15.82 7.47
C GLN A 314 -26.43 -15.61 8.15
N ARG A 315 -27.49 -15.43 7.40
CA ARG A 315 -28.85 -15.30 7.91
C ARG A 315 -29.30 -16.57 8.63
N GLU A 316 -29.16 -17.72 7.99
CA GLU A 316 -29.51 -19.01 8.57
C GLU A 316 -28.74 -19.33 9.87
N THR A 317 -27.49 -18.87 9.98
CA THR A 317 -26.66 -19.05 11.17
C THR A 317 -26.78 -17.91 12.19
N GLY A 318 -27.71 -16.98 12.02
CA GLY A 318 -27.91 -15.84 12.92
C GLY A 318 -26.74 -14.83 12.93
N ARG A 319 -25.83 -14.90 11.97
CA ARG A 319 -24.69 -13.99 11.85
C ARG A 319 -25.07 -12.69 11.13
N LYS A 320 -24.43 -11.58 11.49
CA LYS A 320 -24.60 -10.31 10.79
C LYS A 320 -24.19 -10.47 9.33
N GLN A 321 -25.09 -10.09 8.42
CA GLN A 321 -24.80 -10.07 6.97
C GLN A 321 -23.71 -9.05 6.66
N LYS A 322 -22.68 -9.48 5.92
CA LYS A 322 -21.58 -8.64 5.46
C LYS A 322 -21.87 -8.07 4.07
N LYS A 323 -21.24 -6.92 3.79
CA LYS A 323 -21.12 -6.40 2.42
C LYS A 323 -19.93 -7.09 1.76
N TYR A 324 -20.10 -7.41 0.49
CA TYR A 324 -19.05 -7.94 -0.37
C TYR A 324 -18.78 -6.92 -1.47
N SER A 325 -17.54 -6.84 -1.93
CA SER A 325 -17.13 -5.93 -3.00
C SER A 325 -16.32 -6.70 -4.03
N PHE A 326 -16.54 -6.39 -5.30
CA PHE A 326 -15.81 -6.93 -6.43
C PHE A 326 -15.04 -5.78 -7.10
N ILE A 327 -13.78 -6.01 -7.44
CA ILE A 327 -12.92 -5.00 -8.07
C ILE A 327 -12.55 -5.49 -9.47
N VAL A 328 -12.91 -4.71 -10.48
CA VAL A 328 -12.47 -4.91 -11.86
C VAL A 328 -11.28 -3.99 -12.13
N HIS A 329 -10.12 -4.58 -12.44
CA HIS A 329 -8.91 -3.82 -12.77
C HIS A 329 -8.09 -4.57 -13.83
N THR A 330 -8.22 -4.17 -15.08
CA THR A 330 -7.51 -4.80 -16.21
C THR A 330 -6.50 -3.87 -16.88
N GLU A 331 -6.57 -2.55 -16.63
CA GLU A 331 -5.74 -1.54 -17.26
C GLU A 331 -5.44 -0.36 -16.32
N ARG A 332 -4.39 0.43 -16.65
CA ARG A 332 -4.01 1.64 -15.88
C ARG A 332 -4.78 2.90 -16.33
N GLY A 333 -5.33 2.90 -17.54
CA GLY A 333 -5.93 4.08 -18.15
C GLY A 333 -7.34 4.39 -17.68
N LYS A 334 -7.63 5.64 -17.30
CA LYS A 334 -8.97 6.08 -16.87
C LYS A 334 -10.06 5.80 -17.90
N ALA A 335 -9.75 5.91 -19.20
CA ALA A 335 -10.70 5.64 -20.26
C ALA A 335 -11.09 4.15 -20.33
N ALA A 336 -10.14 3.24 -20.08
CA ALA A 336 -10.41 1.82 -20.00
C ALA A 336 -11.28 1.48 -18.77
N HIS A 337 -11.01 2.10 -17.62
CA HIS A 337 -11.85 1.93 -16.43
C HIS A 337 -13.31 2.37 -16.68
N ALA A 338 -13.51 3.55 -17.27
CA ALA A 338 -14.86 4.04 -17.60
C ALA A 338 -15.58 3.10 -18.59
N TRP A 339 -14.86 2.52 -19.53
CA TRP A 339 -15.40 1.54 -20.45
C TRP A 339 -15.80 0.22 -19.78
N GLN A 340 -14.96 -0.30 -18.89
CA GLN A 340 -15.24 -1.51 -18.12
C GLN A 340 -16.42 -1.30 -17.17
N GLU A 341 -16.53 -0.14 -16.55
CA GLU A 341 -17.69 0.25 -15.75
C GLU A 341 -18.98 0.17 -16.55
N GLN A 342 -18.99 0.70 -17.78
CA GLN A 342 -20.16 0.59 -18.68
C GLN A 342 -20.52 -0.87 -18.98
N ILE A 343 -19.52 -1.71 -19.30
CA ILE A 343 -19.76 -3.15 -19.54
C ILE A 343 -20.39 -3.81 -18.32
N VAL A 344 -19.90 -3.55 -17.13
CA VAL A 344 -20.43 -4.14 -15.89
C VAL A 344 -21.85 -3.66 -15.63
N ILE A 345 -22.13 -2.38 -15.83
CA ILE A 345 -23.48 -1.80 -15.67
C ILE A 345 -24.44 -2.47 -16.67
N GLU A 346 -24.06 -2.60 -17.93
CA GLU A 346 -24.89 -3.22 -18.96
C GLU A 346 -25.15 -4.73 -18.68
N ILE A 347 -24.13 -5.44 -18.16
CA ILE A 347 -24.32 -6.82 -17.69
C ILE A 347 -25.34 -6.87 -16.54
N GLU A 348 -25.21 -5.98 -15.55
CA GLU A 348 -26.13 -5.93 -14.39
C GLU A 348 -27.56 -5.61 -14.82
N GLU A 349 -27.75 -4.63 -15.70
CA GLU A 349 -29.07 -4.25 -16.21
C GLU A 349 -29.72 -5.39 -16.96
N GLN A 350 -29.01 -6.04 -17.87
CA GLN A 350 -29.53 -7.19 -18.62
C GLN A 350 -29.81 -8.41 -17.74
N LEU A 351 -28.97 -8.68 -16.73
CA LEU A 351 -29.25 -9.74 -15.75
C LEU A 351 -30.52 -9.45 -14.94
N ARG A 352 -30.73 -8.21 -14.55
CA ARG A 352 -31.94 -7.79 -13.82
C ARG A 352 -33.18 -7.93 -14.67
N GLU A 353 -33.11 -7.51 -15.93
CA GLU A 353 -34.20 -7.65 -16.89
C GLU A 353 -34.52 -9.15 -17.19
N ALA A 354 -33.48 -9.94 -17.41
CA ALA A 354 -33.62 -11.38 -17.65
C ALA A 354 -34.21 -12.12 -16.43
N ALA A 355 -33.83 -11.70 -15.19
CA ALA A 355 -34.40 -12.24 -13.97
C ALA A 355 -35.90 -11.91 -13.82
N ILE A 356 -36.31 -10.66 -14.08
CA ILE A 356 -37.69 -10.21 -14.00
C ILE A 356 -38.55 -10.91 -15.07
N SER A 357 -38.04 -11.02 -16.29
CA SER A 357 -38.73 -11.64 -17.42
C SER A 357 -38.65 -13.17 -17.43
N LYS A 358 -37.97 -13.76 -16.41
CA LYS A 358 -37.78 -15.22 -16.28
C LYS A 358 -37.19 -15.87 -17.55
N MET A 359 -36.15 -15.23 -18.11
CA MET A 359 -35.48 -15.74 -19.32
C MET A 359 -34.59 -16.94 -18.99
N ASP A 360 -34.52 -17.94 -19.84
CA ASP A 360 -33.72 -19.15 -19.67
C ASP A 360 -32.23 -18.82 -19.51
N VAL A 361 -31.73 -17.79 -20.20
CA VAL A 361 -30.32 -17.33 -20.09
C VAL A 361 -29.94 -16.93 -18.65
N PHE A 362 -30.87 -16.35 -17.89
CA PHE A 362 -30.62 -16.00 -16.50
C PHE A 362 -30.42 -17.26 -15.66
N TYR A 363 -31.31 -18.24 -15.81
CA TYR A 363 -31.20 -19.49 -15.04
C TYR A 363 -29.94 -20.27 -15.41
N SER A 364 -29.58 -20.32 -16.70
CA SER A 364 -28.36 -20.98 -17.17
C SER A 364 -27.11 -20.36 -16.57
N LEU A 365 -27.00 -19.01 -16.56
CA LEU A 365 -25.85 -18.31 -15.98
C LEU A 365 -25.75 -18.48 -14.46
N VAL A 366 -26.90 -18.49 -13.77
CA VAL A 366 -26.91 -18.70 -12.29
C VAL A 366 -26.58 -20.14 -11.95
N GLU A 367 -27.05 -21.10 -12.73
CA GLU A 367 -26.75 -22.52 -12.54
C GLU A 367 -25.26 -22.81 -12.78
N GLU A 368 -24.70 -22.28 -13.87
CA GLU A 368 -23.26 -22.35 -14.13
C GLU A 368 -22.44 -21.79 -12.96
N ALA A 369 -22.77 -20.59 -12.50
CA ALA A 369 -22.07 -19.94 -11.37
C ALA A 369 -22.27 -20.64 -10.01
N TYR A 370 -23.29 -21.49 -9.89
CA TYR A 370 -23.53 -22.25 -8.67
C TYR A 370 -22.68 -23.52 -8.63
N TYR A 371 -22.41 -24.14 -9.80
CA TYR A 371 -21.62 -25.36 -9.90
C TYR A 371 -20.10 -25.09 -10.07
N ASP A 372 -19.70 -23.90 -10.54
CA ASP A 372 -18.32 -23.43 -10.52
C ASP A 372 -17.84 -23.09 -9.08
#